data_7a9108306ecf313d0220c8d8eae42b06
#
_entry.id   7a9108306ecf313d0220c8d8eae42b06
#
_cell.length_a   1.000
_cell.length_b   1.000
_cell.length_c   1.000
_cell.angle_alpha   90.00
_cell.angle_beta   90.00
_cell.angle_gamma   90.00
#
_symmetry.space_group_name_H-M   'P 1'
#
loop_
_entity.id
_entity.type
_entity.pdbx_description
1 polymer ?
#
loop_
_entity_poly.entity_id
_entity_poly.type
_entity_poly.pdbx_seq_one_letter_code
_entity_poly.pdbx_strand_id
1 'polypeptide(L)'
;MHCPVLIVEDDADLREMMAQLLSLEGFQAAAVSNGSEALQYLHNGHMKPDVILLDLMMPVMDGWEFRRKQQADPALADVPVIVLSALDQSRAADVQAEAFLKKPLDFDRLLQLVRQYCH
;
A
#
# COMPACT_ATOMS: atom_id res chain seq x y z
N MET A 1 -3.12 10.18 17.88
CA MET A 1 -2.02 9.92 16.94
C MET A 1 -2.60 9.50 15.62
N HIS A 2 -2.17 10.13 14.54
CA HIS A 2 -2.64 9.81 13.21
C HIS A 2 -1.52 9.12 12.42
N CYS A 3 -1.83 7.95 11.88
CA CYS A 3 -0.90 7.26 11.01
C CYS A 3 -1.48 7.29 9.60
N PRO A 4 -0.94 8.10 8.68
CA PRO A 4 -1.45 8.12 7.33
C PRO A 4 -1.01 6.87 6.57
N VAL A 5 -1.98 6.19 5.96
CA VAL A 5 -1.79 4.94 5.22
C VAL A 5 -2.39 5.12 3.84
N LEU A 6 -1.64 4.79 2.80
CA LEU A 6 -2.16 4.79 1.44
C LEU A 6 -2.43 3.34 1.00
N ILE A 7 -3.67 3.09 0.59
CA ILE A 7 -4.08 1.79 0.06
C ILE A 7 -4.12 1.87 -1.46
N VAL A 8 -3.40 0.98 -2.13
CA VAL A 8 -3.37 0.89 -3.60
C VAL A 8 -3.89 -0.49 -3.99
N GLU A 9 -5.18 -0.56 -4.34
CA GLU A 9 -5.90 -1.83 -4.55
C GLU A 9 -6.99 -1.62 -5.60
N ASP A 10 -7.01 -2.44 -6.65
CA ASP A 10 -7.99 -2.30 -7.74
C ASP A 10 -9.35 -2.92 -7.42
N ASP A 11 -9.43 -3.90 -6.53
CA ASP A 11 -10.70 -4.48 -6.10
C ASP A 11 -11.41 -3.49 -5.19
N ALA A 12 -12.54 -2.93 -5.67
CA ALA A 12 -13.25 -1.88 -4.96
C ALA A 12 -13.78 -2.35 -3.60
N ASP A 13 -14.27 -3.58 -3.52
CA ASP A 13 -14.81 -4.11 -2.26
C ASP A 13 -13.70 -4.29 -1.22
N LEU A 14 -12.58 -4.87 -1.63
CA LEU A 14 -11.44 -5.06 -0.72
C LEU A 14 -10.84 -3.72 -0.32
N ARG A 15 -10.71 -2.80 -1.26
CA ARG A 15 -10.20 -1.45 -1.00
C ARG A 15 -11.04 -0.74 0.06
N GLU A 16 -12.35 -0.76 -0.11
CA GLU A 16 -13.27 -0.12 0.83
C GLU A 16 -13.24 -0.80 2.20
N MET A 17 -13.20 -2.12 2.23
CA MET A 17 -13.14 -2.88 3.47
C MET A 17 -11.86 -2.54 4.25
N MET A 18 -10.72 -2.47 3.59
CA MET A 18 -9.47 -2.10 4.23
C MET A 18 -9.50 -0.67 4.77
N ALA A 19 -10.05 0.26 3.97
CA ALA A 19 -10.14 1.66 4.40
C ALA A 19 -11.01 1.81 5.64
N GLN A 20 -12.15 1.12 5.68
CA GLN A 20 -13.03 1.15 6.85
C GLN A 20 -12.36 0.54 8.07
N LEU A 21 -11.74 -0.62 7.91
CA LEU A 21 -11.05 -1.29 9.02
C LEU A 21 -9.96 -0.41 9.62
N LEU A 22 -9.12 0.17 8.77
CA LEU A 22 -8.04 1.03 9.23
C LEU A 22 -8.58 2.28 9.92
N SER A 23 -9.65 2.88 9.38
CA SER A 23 -10.26 4.06 10.01
C SER A 23 -10.82 3.73 11.39
N LEU A 24 -11.47 2.57 11.54
CA LEU A 24 -11.99 2.12 12.83
C LEU A 24 -10.87 1.90 13.87
N GLU A 25 -9.69 1.52 13.41
CA GLU A 25 -8.54 1.29 14.28
C GLU A 25 -7.72 2.55 14.52
N GLY A 26 -8.19 3.71 14.05
CA GLY A 26 -7.56 4.98 14.33
C GLY A 26 -6.53 5.44 13.30
N PHE A 27 -6.35 4.71 12.22
CA PHE A 27 -5.44 5.13 11.14
C PHE A 27 -6.12 6.10 10.20
N GLN A 28 -5.33 6.93 9.53
CA GLN A 28 -5.82 7.88 8.55
C GLN A 28 -5.62 7.28 7.15
N ALA A 29 -6.63 6.57 6.65
CA ALA A 29 -6.51 5.82 5.41
C ALA A 29 -6.99 6.63 4.22
N ALA A 30 -6.19 6.64 3.15
CA ALA A 30 -6.59 7.08 1.81
C ALA A 30 -6.47 5.89 0.87
N ALA A 31 -7.31 5.82 -0.14
CA ALA A 31 -7.35 4.66 -1.03
C ALA A 31 -7.43 5.08 -2.49
N VAL A 32 -6.66 4.41 -3.33
CA VAL A 32 -6.65 4.61 -4.78
C VAL A 32 -6.71 3.25 -5.47
N SER A 33 -7.01 3.25 -6.77
CA SER A 33 -7.34 2.00 -7.49
C SER A 33 -6.21 1.46 -8.35
N ASN A 34 -5.12 2.20 -8.56
CA ASN A 34 -3.98 1.71 -9.34
C ASN A 34 -2.74 2.55 -9.04
N GLY A 35 -1.61 2.13 -9.63
CA GLY A 35 -0.33 2.79 -9.40
C GLY A 35 -0.26 4.21 -9.93
N SER A 36 -0.95 4.50 -11.04
CA SER A 36 -0.98 5.85 -11.58
C SER A 36 -1.68 6.83 -10.64
N GLU A 37 -2.84 6.43 -10.10
CA GLU A 37 -3.54 7.22 -9.09
C GLU A 37 -2.71 7.40 -7.81
N ALA A 38 -1.97 6.35 -7.44
CA ALA A 38 -1.10 6.42 -6.27
C ALA A 38 -0.02 7.48 -6.43
N LEU A 39 0.63 7.52 -7.59
CA LEU A 39 1.67 8.53 -7.86
C LEU A 39 1.07 9.94 -7.87
N GLN A 40 -0.10 10.11 -8.50
CA GLN A 40 -0.78 11.40 -8.48
C GLN A 40 -1.10 11.85 -7.06
N TYR A 41 -1.62 10.93 -6.23
CA TYR A 41 -1.92 11.23 -4.84
C TYR A 41 -0.66 11.68 -4.09
N LEU A 42 0.44 10.96 -4.27
CA LEU A 42 1.69 11.26 -3.58
C LEU A 42 2.30 12.59 -4.02
N HIS A 43 2.06 13.01 -5.26
CA HIS A 43 2.61 14.26 -5.81
C HIS A 43 1.70 15.48 -5.61
N ASN A 44 0.46 15.29 -5.14
CA ASN A 44 -0.53 16.36 -5.08
C ASN A 44 -0.59 17.09 -3.74
N GLY A 45 0.49 17.05 -2.97
CA GLY A 45 0.59 17.83 -1.73
C GLY A 45 -0.13 17.23 -0.53
N HIS A 46 -0.60 15.98 -0.65
CA HIS A 46 -1.16 15.25 0.49
C HIS A 46 -0.06 14.89 1.49
N MET A 47 -0.47 14.63 2.72
CA MET A 47 0.45 14.16 3.74
C MET A 47 1.13 12.86 3.27
N LYS A 48 2.46 12.81 3.39
CA LYS A 48 3.23 11.62 3.02
C LYS A 48 2.81 10.46 3.92
N PRO A 49 2.42 9.31 3.35
CA PRO A 49 2.01 8.19 4.20
C PRO A 49 3.18 7.58 4.95
N ASP A 50 2.88 7.02 6.12
CA ASP A 50 3.86 6.26 6.89
C ASP A 50 4.09 4.88 6.29
N VAL A 51 3.09 4.35 5.57
CA VAL A 51 3.17 3.05 4.91
C VAL A 51 2.21 3.01 3.74
N ILE A 52 2.59 2.27 2.69
CA ILE A 52 1.76 2.01 1.51
C ILE A 52 1.40 0.54 1.50
N LEU A 53 0.10 0.24 1.36
CA LEU A 53 -0.40 -1.11 1.14
C LEU A 53 -0.61 -1.26 -0.37
N LEU A 54 0.15 -2.14 -1.01
CA LEU A 54 0.27 -2.18 -2.46
C LEU A 54 -0.11 -3.55 -3.02
N ASP A 55 -1.19 -3.59 -3.81
CA ASP A 55 -1.50 -4.76 -4.64
C ASP A 55 -0.56 -4.76 -5.86
N LEU A 56 -0.15 -5.95 -6.29
CA LEU A 56 0.74 -6.08 -7.45
C LEU A 56 -0.02 -6.15 -8.77
N MET A 57 -1.18 -6.83 -8.78
CA MET A 57 -1.93 -7.11 -10.01
C MET A 57 -3.03 -6.08 -10.20
N MET A 58 -2.72 -4.99 -10.89
CA MET A 58 -3.66 -3.89 -11.12
C MET A 58 -3.62 -3.46 -12.58
N PRO A 59 -4.74 -2.94 -13.14
CA PRO A 59 -4.73 -2.36 -14.47
C PRO A 59 -4.02 -0.99 -14.48
N VAL A 60 -3.75 -0.48 -15.66
CA VAL A 60 -3.14 0.82 -15.94
C VAL A 60 -1.66 0.87 -15.52
N MET A 61 -1.39 0.77 -14.22
CA MET A 61 -0.03 0.66 -13.68
C MET A 61 -0.04 -0.35 -12.55
N ASP A 62 0.68 -1.46 -12.71
CA ASP A 62 0.76 -2.51 -11.70
C ASP A 62 1.70 -2.12 -10.56
N GLY A 63 1.77 -3.01 -9.55
CA GLY A 63 2.57 -2.73 -8.37
C GLY A 63 4.07 -2.73 -8.62
N TRP A 64 4.55 -3.56 -9.56
CA TRP A 64 5.99 -3.57 -9.90
C TRP A 64 6.42 -2.25 -10.52
N GLU A 65 5.65 -1.74 -11.47
CA GLU A 65 5.94 -0.45 -12.11
C GLU A 65 5.83 0.70 -11.12
N PHE A 66 4.78 0.70 -10.28
CA PHE A 66 4.63 1.71 -9.23
C PHE A 66 5.86 1.72 -8.32
N ARG A 67 6.30 0.55 -7.86
CA ARG A 67 7.44 0.46 -6.94
C ARG A 67 8.73 0.98 -7.58
N ARG A 68 8.95 0.66 -8.86
CA ARG A 68 10.11 1.18 -9.58
C ARG A 68 10.10 2.71 -9.61
N LYS A 69 8.94 3.31 -9.91
CA LYS A 69 8.80 4.77 -9.98
C LYS A 69 8.95 5.40 -8.60
N GLN A 70 8.40 4.77 -7.58
CA GLN A 70 8.54 5.23 -6.20
C GLN A 70 10.01 5.24 -5.78
N GLN A 71 10.72 4.16 -6.05
CA GLN A 71 12.13 4.04 -5.66
C GLN A 71 13.04 5.00 -6.42
N ALA A 72 12.65 5.38 -7.63
CA ALA A 72 13.38 6.35 -8.43
C ALA A 72 13.18 7.79 -7.98
N ASP A 73 12.20 8.06 -7.13
CA ASP A 73 11.88 9.40 -6.64
C ASP A 73 12.42 9.55 -5.20
N PRO A 74 13.47 10.38 -5.00
CA PRO A 74 14.06 10.51 -3.65
C PRO A 74 13.07 10.97 -2.58
N ALA A 75 12.02 11.72 -2.95
CA ALA A 75 11.01 12.17 -2.00
C ALA A 75 10.11 11.05 -1.52
N LEU A 76 9.99 9.95 -2.27
CA LEU A 76 9.06 8.85 -1.99
C LEU A 76 9.75 7.53 -1.66
N ALA A 77 11.03 7.40 -1.99
CA ALA A 77 11.74 6.11 -1.97
C ALA A 77 11.82 5.48 -0.57
N ASP A 78 11.75 6.29 0.47
CA ASP A 78 11.90 5.82 1.86
C ASP A 78 10.56 5.38 2.50
N VAL A 79 9.42 5.56 1.81
CA VAL A 79 8.13 5.13 2.36
C VAL A 79 8.06 3.61 2.33
N PRO A 80 7.84 2.96 3.48
CA PRO A 80 7.74 1.49 3.50
C PRO A 80 6.52 1.01 2.72
N VAL A 81 6.67 -0.16 2.07
CA VAL A 81 5.61 -0.78 1.28
C VAL A 81 5.34 -2.18 1.81
N ILE A 82 4.08 -2.47 2.10
CA ILE A 82 3.58 -3.80 2.38
C ILE A 82 2.87 -4.29 1.14
N VAL A 83 3.36 -5.36 0.53
CA VAL A 83 2.77 -5.92 -0.69
C VAL A 83 1.63 -6.86 -0.33
N LEU A 84 0.50 -6.70 -1.00
CA LEU A 84 -0.68 -7.55 -0.88
C LEU A 84 -0.86 -8.26 -2.22
N SER A 85 -0.84 -9.61 -2.25
CA SER A 85 -0.91 -10.29 -3.52
C SER A 85 -1.47 -11.71 -3.39
N ALA A 86 -2.15 -12.17 -4.44
CA ALA A 86 -2.52 -13.58 -4.58
C ALA A 86 -1.34 -14.43 -5.06
N LEU A 87 -0.25 -13.79 -5.53
CA LEU A 87 0.94 -14.48 -6.02
C LEU A 87 1.79 -14.99 -4.84
N ASP A 88 2.65 -15.96 -5.13
CA ASP A 88 3.62 -16.43 -4.15
C ASP A 88 4.67 -15.36 -3.86
N GLN A 89 5.21 -15.39 -2.65
CA GLN A 89 6.25 -14.45 -2.24
C GLN A 89 7.46 -14.50 -3.18
N SER A 90 7.81 -15.67 -3.70
CA SER A 90 8.94 -15.81 -4.63
C SER A 90 8.72 -15.01 -5.91
N ARG A 91 7.47 -14.87 -6.37
CA ARG A 91 7.14 -14.10 -7.57
C ARG A 91 7.07 -12.60 -7.30
N ALA A 92 6.94 -12.22 -6.05
CA ALA A 92 6.88 -10.82 -5.62
C ALA A 92 8.23 -10.33 -5.08
N ALA A 93 9.25 -11.17 -5.04
CA ALA A 93 10.52 -10.85 -4.38
C ALA A 93 11.25 -9.67 -5.01
N ASP A 94 11.11 -9.46 -6.31
CA ASP A 94 11.79 -8.38 -7.03
C ASP A 94 11.17 -7.00 -6.72
N VAL A 95 10.02 -6.94 -6.06
CA VAL A 95 9.44 -5.67 -5.62
C VAL A 95 10.23 -5.05 -4.48
N GLN A 96 10.95 -5.86 -3.71
CA GLN A 96 11.79 -5.40 -2.58
C GLN A 96 10.97 -4.63 -1.53
N ALA A 97 9.80 -5.18 -1.18
CA ALA A 97 8.93 -4.57 -0.18
C ALA A 97 9.42 -4.88 1.24
N GLU A 98 9.03 -4.05 2.20
CA GLU A 98 9.33 -4.26 3.61
C GLU A 98 8.60 -5.47 4.20
N ALA A 99 7.39 -5.77 3.67
CA ALA A 99 6.62 -6.93 4.11
C ALA A 99 5.74 -7.42 2.97
N PHE A 100 5.26 -8.65 3.11
CA PHE A 100 4.42 -9.29 2.12
C PHE A 100 3.26 -10.00 2.83
N LEU A 101 2.04 -9.80 2.33
CA LEU A 101 0.85 -10.52 2.80
C LEU A 101 0.18 -11.19 1.61
N LYS A 102 -0.03 -12.50 1.71
CA LYS A 102 -0.70 -13.26 0.67
C LYS A 102 -2.21 -13.14 0.83
N LYS A 103 -2.92 -12.97 -0.28
CA LYS A 103 -4.40 -13.00 -0.28
C LYS A 103 -4.89 -14.46 -0.21
N PRO A 104 -6.00 -14.73 0.47
CA PRO A 104 -6.87 -13.78 1.17
C PRO A 104 -6.22 -13.25 2.44
N LEU A 105 -6.48 -11.96 2.74
CA LEU A 105 -5.77 -11.26 3.80
C LEU A 105 -6.22 -11.70 5.19
N ASP A 106 -5.24 -11.86 6.08
CA ASP A 106 -5.48 -11.92 7.52
C ASP A 106 -5.43 -10.48 8.04
N PHE A 107 -6.59 -9.93 8.41
CA PHE A 107 -6.69 -8.53 8.81
C PHE A 107 -5.97 -8.24 10.13
N ASP A 108 -5.92 -9.21 11.05
CA ASP A 108 -5.13 -9.02 12.28
C ASP A 108 -3.65 -8.86 11.96
N ARG A 109 -3.15 -9.67 11.04
CA ARG A 109 -1.75 -9.56 10.60
C ARG A 109 -1.50 -8.24 9.89
N LEU A 110 -2.44 -7.81 9.05
CA LEU A 110 -2.35 -6.53 8.36
C LEU A 110 -2.23 -5.39 9.36
N LEU A 111 -3.09 -5.37 10.37
CA LEU A 111 -3.07 -4.34 11.41
C LEU A 111 -1.75 -4.33 12.17
N GLN A 112 -1.22 -5.51 12.52
CA GLN A 112 0.07 -5.61 13.20
C GLN A 112 1.19 -4.99 12.36
N LEU A 113 1.22 -5.29 11.06
CA LEU A 113 2.24 -4.77 10.17
C LEU A 113 2.11 -3.25 9.99
N VAL A 114 0.89 -2.76 9.82
CA VAL A 114 0.66 -1.31 9.68
C VAL A 114 1.15 -0.58 10.93
N ARG A 115 0.82 -1.10 12.12
CA ARG A 115 1.27 -0.49 13.38
C ARG A 115 2.78 -0.46 13.50
N GLN A 116 3.45 -1.48 12.97
CA GLN A 116 4.92 -1.56 13.02
C GLN A 116 5.58 -0.41 12.27
N TYR A 117 4.96 0.08 11.20
CA TYR A 117 5.53 1.14 10.36
C TYR A 117 4.96 2.53 10.65
N CYS A 118 4.01 2.65 11.57
CA CYS A 118 3.49 3.95 11.99
C CYS A 118 4.51 4.69 12.86
N HIS A 119 4.58 5.98 12.65
CA HIS A 119 5.48 6.86 13.41
C HIS A 119 4.76 7.66 14.48
#